data_3afa6ff1de3bcd4deea8d1312e40faa1
#
_entry.id   3afa6ff1de3bcd4deea8d1312e40faa1
#
_cell.length_a   1.000
_cell.length_b   1.000
_cell.length_c   1.000
_cell.angle_alpha   90.00
_cell.angle_beta   90.00
_cell.angle_gamma   90.00
#
_symmetry.space_group_name_H-M   'P 1'
#
loop_
_entity.id
_entity.type
_entity.pdbx_description
1 polymer ?
#
loop_
_entity_poly.entity_id
_entity_poly.type
_entity_poly.pdbx_seq_one_letter_code
_entity_poly.pdbx_strand_id
1 'polypeptide(L)'
;MGAQPRNYKSMTTVYTGIVSGYDITTTEGTRQDWNIINNAMDNLINIILSQSTLKNVSMRLYAQGLTHLDPDNDNQYLTARTSRYLLNRTPKEVMDLVDRTSEEKTLENLRRFEEADHDNHVYGMFHWNPPYYSYQALSQIKVKRVTSSDMLEISYENDDPYIVYNTLVILNDEFVKQYRDLRFGETNNV
;
A
#
# COMPACT_ATOMS: atom_id res chain seq x y z
N MET A 1 -7.65 -32.37 -13.18
CA MET A 1 -7.57 -31.07 -13.83
C MET A 1 -7.54 -30.01 -12.74
N GLY A 2 -6.36 -29.44 -12.45
CA GLY A 2 -6.24 -28.36 -11.48
C GLY A 2 -6.82 -27.08 -12.06
N ALA A 3 -7.76 -26.44 -11.36
CA ALA A 3 -8.25 -25.13 -11.73
C ALA A 3 -7.05 -24.16 -11.73
N GLN A 4 -6.86 -23.43 -12.82
CA GLN A 4 -5.85 -22.37 -12.86
C GLN A 4 -6.19 -21.33 -11.79
N PRO A 5 -5.20 -20.82 -11.03
CA PRO A 5 -5.44 -19.76 -10.09
C PRO A 5 -6.04 -18.56 -10.84
N ARG A 6 -7.20 -18.10 -10.37
CA ARG A 6 -7.83 -16.90 -10.92
C ARG A 6 -7.11 -15.69 -10.37
N ASN A 7 -6.66 -14.81 -11.25
CA ASN A 7 -6.16 -13.49 -10.85
C ASN A 7 -7.31 -12.49 -10.89
N TYR A 8 -7.37 -11.66 -9.85
CA TYR A 8 -8.32 -10.57 -9.71
C TYR A 8 -7.57 -9.25 -9.82
N LYS A 9 -8.15 -8.33 -10.58
CA LYS A 9 -7.61 -6.99 -10.78
C LYS A 9 -8.54 -5.97 -10.15
N SER A 10 -7.96 -5.04 -9.40
CA SER A 10 -8.66 -3.83 -8.95
C SER A 10 -7.92 -2.59 -9.43
N MET A 11 -8.67 -1.51 -9.59
CA MET A 11 -8.15 -0.23 -10.07
C MET A 11 -8.85 0.90 -9.32
N THR A 12 -8.07 1.92 -8.97
CA THR A 12 -8.58 3.15 -8.38
C THR A 12 -7.95 4.36 -9.06
N THR A 13 -8.62 5.49 -8.99
CA THR A 13 -8.12 6.76 -9.51
C THR A 13 -7.98 7.75 -8.36
N VAL A 14 -6.81 8.40 -8.27
CA VAL A 14 -6.49 9.38 -7.25
C VAL A 14 -6.35 10.74 -7.88
N TYR A 15 -7.06 11.73 -7.34
CA TYR A 15 -6.89 13.13 -7.72
C TYR A 15 -5.79 13.77 -6.87
N THR A 16 -4.77 14.35 -7.52
CA THR A 16 -3.60 14.90 -6.83
C THR A 16 -3.69 16.40 -6.56
N GLY A 17 -4.45 17.13 -7.37
CA GLY A 17 -4.54 18.59 -7.31
C GLY A 17 -3.25 19.34 -7.69
N ILE A 18 -2.27 18.65 -8.30
CA ILE A 18 -0.96 19.24 -8.60
C ILE A 18 -1.06 20.31 -9.67
N VAL A 19 -1.81 20.09 -10.74
CA VAL A 19 -1.96 21.07 -11.85
C VAL A 19 -2.53 22.38 -11.33
N SER A 20 -3.56 22.31 -10.50
CA SER A 20 -4.19 23.51 -9.93
C SER A 20 -3.32 24.26 -8.91
N GLY A 21 -2.29 23.59 -8.35
CA GLY A 21 -1.36 24.20 -7.40
C GLY A 21 -0.15 24.90 -8.03
N TYR A 22 0.10 24.72 -9.33
CA TYR A 22 1.25 25.26 -10.05
C TYR A 22 0.87 26.27 -11.14
N ASP A 23 -0.24 26.99 -10.96
CA ASP A 23 -0.59 28.11 -11.83
C ASP A 23 0.35 29.29 -11.56
N ILE A 24 1.19 29.62 -12.55
CA ILE A 24 2.06 30.79 -12.50
C ILE A 24 1.32 31.98 -13.14
N THR A 25 0.97 32.94 -12.32
CA THR A 25 0.42 34.21 -12.80
C THR A 25 1.55 35.09 -13.33
N THR A 26 1.63 35.26 -14.64
CA THR A 26 2.52 36.21 -15.29
C THR A 26 1.73 37.43 -15.75
N THR A 27 2.42 38.55 -16.07
CA THR A 27 1.81 39.75 -16.63
C THR A 27 1.07 39.52 -17.96
N GLU A 28 1.25 38.38 -18.60
CA GLU A 28 0.62 37.94 -19.86
C GLU A 28 -0.49 36.92 -19.70
N GLY A 29 -0.89 36.61 -18.46
CA GLY A 29 -1.90 35.57 -18.13
C GLY A 29 -1.32 34.38 -17.38
N THR A 30 -2.19 33.46 -16.99
CA THR A 30 -1.82 32.24 -16.27
C THR A 30 -1.19 31.24 -17.24
N ARG A 31 0.08 30.90 -17.04
CA ARG A 31 0.78 29.89 -17.83
C ARG A 31 1.16 28.71 -16.93
N GLN A 32 0.78 27.53 -17.35
CA GLN A 32 1.20 26.29 -16.66
C GLN A 32 2.61 25.91 -17.11
N ASP A 33 3.51 25.67 -16.14
CA ASP A 33 4.81 25.07 -16.43
C ASP A 33 4.70 23.54 -16.38
N TRP A 34 4.49 22.96 -17.56
CA TRP A 34 4.33 21.52 -17.71
C TRP A 34 5.55 20.70 -17.26
N ASN A 35 6.74 21.27 -17.29
CA ASN A 35 7.93 20.56 -16.80
C ASN A 35 7.90 20.41 -15.28
N ILE A 36 7.52 21.46 -14.56
CA ILE A 36 7.36 21.41 -13.10
C ILE A 36 6.26 20.45 -12.73
N ILE A 37 5.12 20.50 -13.42
CA ILE A 37 3.97 19.60 -13.19
C ILE A 37 4.36 18.15 -13.45
N ASN A 38 5.03 17.85 -14.55
CA ASN A 38 5.45 16.50 -14.88
C ASN A 38 6.43 15.96 -13.84
N ASN A 39 7.42 16.75 -13.43
CA ASN A 39 8.36 16.37 -12.40
C ASN A 39 7.68 16.11 -11.05
N ALA A 40 6.70 16.92 -10.67
CA ALA A 40 5.94 16.74 -9.45
C ALA A 40 5.11 15.44 -9.48
N MET A 41 4.48 15.13 -10.63
CA MET A 41 3.74 13.88 -10.81
C MET A 41 4.65 12.65 -10.77
N ASP A 42 5.82 12.72 -11.42
CA ASP A 42 6.80 11.63 -11.39
C ASP A 42 7.35 11.39 -9.99
N ASN A 43 7.65 12.44 -9.24
CA ASN A 43 8.06 12.35 -7.84
C ASN A 43 6.97 11.69 -6.99
N LEU A 44 5.73 12.03 -7.23
CA LEU A 44 4.60 11.45 -6.52
C LEU A 44 4.46 9.94 -6.78
N ILE A 45 4.59 9.52 -8.03
CA ILE A 45 4.59 8.10 -8.41
C ILE A 45 5.76 7.38 -7.71
N ASN A 46 6.95 7.97 -7.68
CA ASN A 46 8.10 7.41 -7.01
C ASN A 46 7.89 7.27 -5.49
N ILE A 47 7.22 8.21 -4.84
CA ILE A 47 6.86 8.13 -3.42
C ILE A 47 5.88 7.00 -3.18
N ILE A 48 4.83 6.88 -4.00
CA ILE A 48 3.82 5.81 -3.89
C ILE A 48 4.47 4.42 -3.98
N LEU A 49 5.40 4.25 -4.90
CA LEU A 49 6.08 2.97 -5.16
C LEU A 49 7.39 2.81 -4.38
N SER A 50 7.74 3.74 -3.49
CA SER A 50 8.94 3.64 -2.69
C SER A 50 8.92 2.42 -1.78
N GLN A 51 10.10 1.86 -1.49
CA GLN A 51 10.24 0.73 -0.60
C GLN A 51 9.65 1.02 0.80
N SER A 52 9.82 2.24 1.28
CA SER A 52 9.26 2.69 2.57
C SER A 52 7.73 2.67 2.58
N THR A 53 7.10 3.21 1.53
CA THR A 53 5.63 3.17 1.40
C THR A 53 5.12 1.73 1.30
N LEU A 54 5.72 0.91 0.44
CA LEU A 54 5.31 -0.47 0.26
C LEU A 54 5.53 -1.32 1.52
N LYS A 55 6.57 -1.03 2.31
CA LYS A 55 6.76 -1.68 3.62
C LYS A 55 5.62 -1.35 4.59
N ASN A 56 5.21 -0.09 4.66
CA ASN A 56 4.08 0.30 5.50
C ASN A 56 2.77 -0.36 5.04
N VAL A 57 2.54 -0.43 3.73
CA VAL A 57 1.39 -1.15 3.16
C VAL A 57 1.44 -2.62 3.53
N SER A 58 2.58 -3.29 3.37
CA SER A 58 2.79 -4.68 3.74
C SER A 58 2.44 -4.96 5.19
N MET A 59 2.99 -4.17 6.12
CA MET A 59 2.79 -4.35 7.55
C MET A 59 1.32 -4.16 7.95
N ARG A 60 0.65 -3.15 7.41
CA ARG A 60 -0.77 -2.89 7.65
C ARG A 60 -1.65 -4.00 7.07
N LEU A 61 -1.37 -4.44 5.84
CA LEU A 61 -2.09 -5.52 5.19
C LEU A 61 -1.93 -6.84 5.96
N TYR A 62 -0.73 -7.12 6.45
CA TYR A 62 -0.45 -8.31 7.25
C TYR A 62 -1.16 -8.27 8.62
N ALA A 63 -1.09 -7.14 9.32
CA ALA A 63 -1.80 -6.94 10.58
C ALA A 63 -3.32 -7.12 10.42
N GLN A 64 -3.89 -6.54 9.36
CA GLN A 64 -5.30 -6.69 9.02
C GLN A 64 -5.65 -8.16 8.76
N GLY A 65 -4.87 -8.86 7.94
CA GLY A 65 -5.08 -10.27 7.63
C GLY A 65 -5.05 -11.15 8.88
N LEU A 66 -4.05 -10.99 9.74
CA LEU A 66 -3.93 -11.76 10.99
C LEU A 66 -5.05 -11.45 11.99
N THR A 67 -5.49 -10.20 12.08
CA THR A 67 -6.60 -9.79 12.97
C THR A 67 -7.92 -10.47 12.56
N HIS A 68 -8.15 -10.59 11.25
CA HIS A 68 -9.42 -11.06 10.70
C HIS A 68 -9.38 -12.46 10.08
N LEU A 69 -8.45 -13.32 10.52
CA LEU A 69 -8.38 -14.69 10.05
C LEU A 69 -9.69 -15.45 10.30
N ASP A 70 -10.23 -16.03 9.24
CA ASP A 70 -11.34 -16.99 9.27
C ASP A 70 -11.01 -18.13 8.27
N PRO A 71 -10.59 -19.30 8.76
CA PRO A 71 -10.22 -20.42 7.90
C PRO A 71 -11.40 -21.09 7.22
N ASP A 72 -12.63 -20.82 7.70
CA ASP A 72 -13.84 -21.47 7.24
C ASP A 72 -14.64 -20.62 6.24
N ASN A 73 -14.56 -19.29 6.35
CA ASN A 73 -15.32 -18.38 5.51
C ASN A 73 -14.45 -17.28 4.91
N ASP A 74 -14.81 -16.87 3.69
CA ASP A 74 -14.33 -15.62 3.11
C ASP A 74 -14.91 -14.44 3.90
N ASN A 75 -14.12 -13.39 4.06
CA ASN A 75 -14.57 -12.13 4.66
C ASN A 75 -14.11 -10.94 3.81
N GLN A 76 -14.37 -9.72 4.26
CA GLN A 76 -14.02 -8.51 3.52
C GLN A 76 -12.50 -8.22 3.45
N TYR A 77 -11.66 -9.00 4.13
CA TYR A 77 -10.21 -8.78 4.19
C TYR A 77 -9.40 -9.83 3.44
N LEU A 78 -9.86 -11.08 3.44
CA LEU A 78 -9.17 -12.20 2.79
C LEU A 78 -10.12 -13.40 2.59
N THR A 79 -9.75 -14.28 1.66
CA THR A 79 -10.44 -15.54 1.47
C THR A 79 -10.12 -16.55 2.58
N ALA A 80 -11.01 -17.51 2.80
CA ALA A 80 -10.75 -18.66 3.69
C ALA A 80 -9.48 -19.41 3.30
N ARG A 81 -9.19 -19.51 1.99
CA ARG A 81 -7.95 -20.10 1.49
C ARG A 81 -6.72 -19.36 1.99
N THR A 82 -6.71 -18.05 1.90
CA THR A 82 -5.60 -17.21 2.37
C THR A 82 -5.50 -17.24 3.90
N SER A 83 -6.63 -17.28 4.61
CA SER A 83 -6.64 -17.47 6.07
C SER A 83 -5.95 -18.77 6.48
N ARG A 84 -6.26 -19.89 5.82
CA ARG A 84 -5.58 -21.17 6.06
C ARG A 84 -4.10 -21.11 5.72
N TYR A 85 -3.73 -20.46 4.63
CA TYR A 85 -2.35 -20.24 4.26
C TYR A 85 -1.58 -19.49 5.35
N LEU A 86 -2.12 -18.40 5.88
CA LEU A 86 -1.51 -17.60 6.94
C LEU A 86 -1.40 -18.39 8.25
N LEU A 87 -2.45 -19.09 8.65
CA LEU A 87 -2.44 -19.93 9.86
C LEU A 87 -1.34 -21.01 9.81
N ASN A 88 -1.13 -21.61 8.64
CA ASN A 88 -0.12 -22.66 8.47
C ASN A 88 1.32 -22.12 8.39
N ARG A 89 1.50 -20.85 8.06
CA ARG A 89 2.81 -20.24 7.83
C ARG A 89 3.27 -19.29 8.93
N THR A 90 2.34 -18.77 9.72
CA THR A 90 2.65 -17.81 10.77
C THR A 90 3.06 -18.55 12.05
N PRO A 91 4.27 -18.33 12.56
CA PRO A 91 4.73 -18.93 13.81
C PRO A 91 3.85 -18.53 15.00
N LYS A 92 3.81 -19.41 16.01
CA LYS A 92 3.01 -19.16 17.21
C LYS A 92 3.38 -17.85 17.90
N GLU A 93 4.67 -17.53 17.99
CA GLU A 93 5.17 -16.30 18.60
C GLU A 93 4.61 -15.03 17.92
N VAL A 94 4.37 -15.06 16.61
CA VAL A 94 3.75 -13.96 15.86
C VAL A 94 2.23 -13.96 16.06
N MET A 95 1.61 -15.16 16.11
CA MET A 95 0.18 -15.26 16.39
C MET A 95 -0.18 -14.76 17.80
N ASP A 96 0.72 -14.91 18.76
CA ASP A 96 0.53 -14.42 20.13
C ASP A 96 0.56 -12.89 20.22
N LEU A 97 1.02 -12.19 19.17
CA LEU A 97 1.02 -10.71 19.06
C LEU A 97 -0.31 -10.15 18.53
N VAL A 98 -1.19 -11.01 18.03
CA VAL A 98 -2.42 -10.61 17.35
C VAL A 98 -3.52 -10.24 18.35
N ASP A 99 -3.98 -9.00 18.31
CA ASP A 99 -5.21 -8.57 18.98
C ASP A 99 -6.39 -8.70 18.00
N ARG A 100 -7.24 -9.70 18.22
CA ARG A 100 -8.40 -9.98 17.38
C ARG A 100 -9.46 -8.87 17.39
N THR A 101 -9.34 -7.90 18.29
CA THR A 101 -10.29 -6.79 18.43
C THR A 101 -9.74 -5.48 17.86
N SER A 102 -8.45 -5.43 17.48
CA SER A 102 -7.80 -4.20 17.04
C SER A 102 -6.67 -4.46 16.04
N GLU A 103 -6.88 -4.04 14.79
CA GLU A 103 -5.84 -4.02 13.77
C GLU A 103 -4.67 -3.12 14.17
N GLU A 104 -4.97 -1.99 14.81
CA GLU A 104 -3.97 -1.00 15.22
C GLU A 104 -3.01 -1.57 16.27
N LYS A 105 -3.54 -2.25 17.30
CA LYS A 105 -2.71 -2.93 18.31
C LYS A 105 -1.90 -4.07 17.70
N THR A 106 -2.51 -4.86 16.82
CA THR A 106 -1.80 -5.91 16.09
C THR A 106 -0.64 -5.30 15.30
N LEU A 107 -0.88 -4.23 14.56
CA LEU A 107 0.15 -3.53 13.80
C LEU A 107 1.29 -3.01 14.68
N GLU A 108 0.97 -2.38 15.80
CA GLU A 108 1.96 -1.87 16.75
C GLU A 108 2.83 -3.00 17.32
N ASN A 109 2.21 -4.12 17.72
CA ASN A 109 2.93 -5.29 18.22
C ASN A 109 3.85 -5.90 17.17
N LEU A 110 3.38 -6.03 15.92
CA LEU A 110 4.16 -6.55 14.80
C LEU A 110 5.36 -5.64 14.47
N ARG A 111 5.19 -4.32 14.52
CA ARG A 111 6.29 -3.36 14.29
C ARG A 111 7.37 -3.49 15.35
N ARG A 112 7.00 -3.54 16.62
CA ARG A 112 7.96 -3.75 17.72
C ARG A 112 8.72 -5.08 17.58
N PHE A 113 8.03 -6.12 17.17
CA PHE A 113 8.64 -7.43 16.96
C PHE A 113 9.59 -7.42 15.76
N GLU A 114 9.23 -6.79 14.66
CA GLU A 114 10.07 -6.64 13.48
C GLU A 114 11.34 -5.83 13.78
N GLU A 115 11.23 -4.75 14.54
CA GLU A 115 12.34 -3.89 14.93
C GLU A 115 13.32 -4.54 15.92
N ALA A 116 12.84 -5.52 16.70
CA ALA A 116 13.66 -6.19 17.71
C ALA A 116 14.74 -7.09 17.12
N ASP A 117 14.48 -7.68 15.95
CA ASP A 117 15.43 -8.56 15.26
C ASP A 117 15.13 -8.60 13.76
N HIS A 118 16.09 -8.18 12.95
CA HIS A 118 15.97 -8.14 11.48
C HIS A 118 16.06 -9.52 10.81
N ASP A 119 16.05 -10.60 11.57
CA ASP A 119 16.03 -11.98 11.06
C ASP A 119 14.75 -12.75 11.48
N ASN A 120 13.77 -12.06 12.07
CA ASN A 120 12.54 -12.69 12.49
C ASN A 120 11.51 -12.86 11.34
N HIS A 121 10.45 -13.61 11.64
CA HIS A 121 9.41 -13.92 10.65
C HIS A 121 8.73 -12.66 10.07
N VAL A 122 8.46 -11.65 10.88
CA VAL A 122 7.76 -10.43 10.45
C VAL A 122 8.65 -9.61 9.50
N TYR A 123 9.94 -9.48 9.82
CA TYR A 123 10.92 -8.89 8.90
C TYR A 123 10.97 -9.65 7.57
N GLY A 124 10.96 -10.99 7.63
CA GLY A 124 10.99 -11.85 6.45
C GLY A 124 9.77 -11.73 5.55
N MET A 125 8.60 -11.36 6.09
CA MET A 125 7.37 -11.20 5.31
C MET A 125 7.53 -10.17 4.17
N PHE A 126 8.27 -9.09 4.40
CA PHE A 126 8.52 -8.09 3.38
C PHE A 126 9.72 -8.43 2.49
N HIS A 127 10.77 -9.03 3.05
CA HIS A 127 12.06 -9.22 2.36
C HIS A 127 12.19 -10.55 1.60
N TRP A 128 11.52 -11.64 2.04
CA TRP A 128 11.78 -13.01 1.57
C TRP A 128 10.64 -13.65 0.78
N ASN A 129 9.93 -12.85 0.00
CA ASN A 129 9.06 -13.35 -1.06
C ASN A 129 7.82 -14.17 -0.66
N PRO A 130 7.03 -13.81 0.35
CA PRO A 130 5.69 -14.35 0.49
C PRO A 130 4.74 -13.74 -0.55
N PRO A 131 3.67 -14.45 -0.94
CA PRO A 131 2.85 -14.11 -2.12
C PRO A 131 2.06 -12.80 -2.03
N TYR A 132 1.86 -12.21 -0.84
CA TYR A 132 1.00 -11.04 -0.67
C TYR A 132 1.70 -9.84 -0.04
N TYR A 133 2.71 -10.06 0.79
CA TYR A 133 3.25 -9.07 1.72
C TYR A 133 4.69 -8.65 1.39
N SER A 134 5.34 -9.33 0.45
CA SER A 134 6.71 -9.02 0.08
C SER A 134 6.81 -7.79 -0.80
N TYR A 135 7.99 -7.17 -0.79
CA TYR A 135 8.33 -6.11 -1.72
C TYR A 135 8.12 -6.55 -3.17
N GLN A 136 8.51 -7.79 -3.51
CA GLN A 136 8.33 -8.33 -4.85
C GLN A 136 6.85 -8.41 -5.25
N ALA A 137 5.96 -8.85 -4.34
CA ALA A 137 4.53 -8.90 -4.61
C ALA A 137 3.93 -7.49 -4.77
N LEU A 138 4.25 -6.57 -3.86
CA LEU A 138 3.71 -5.22 -3.87
C LEU A 138 4.30 -4.34 -4.97
N SER A 139 5.52 -4.62 -5.44
CA SER A 139 6.13 -3.91 -6.58
C SER A 139 5.42 -4.20 -7.92
N GLN A 140 4.48 -5.15 -7.96
CA GLN A 140 3.61 -5.38 -9.11
C GLN A 140 2.45 -4.35 -9.20
N ILE A 141 2.27 -3.51 -8.18
CA ILE A 141 1.34 -2.39 -8.24
C ILE A 141 1.77 -1.45 -9.36
N LYS A 142 0.83 -1.08 -10.22
CA LYS A 142 1.05 -0.17 -11.34
C LYS A 142 0.44 1.19 -11.04
N VAL A 143 1.23 2.24 -11.21
CA VAL A 143 0.79 3.62 -11.07
C VAL A 143 1.11 4.36 -12.36
N LYS A 144 0.12 4.95 -12.99
CA LYS A 144 0.31 5.76 -14.19
C LYS A 144 -0.52 7.04 -14.10
N ARG A 145 0.01 8.11 -14.70
CA ARG A 145 -0.75 9.34 -14.88
C ARG A 145 -1.81 9.15 -15.96
N VAL A 146 -3.03 9.61 -15.68
CA VAL A 146 -4.03 9.78 -16.72
C VAL A 146 -3.63 11.01 -17.54
N THR A 147 -3.49 10.83 -18.84
CA THR A 147 -2.88 11.81 -19.77
C THR A 147 -3.35 13.24 -19.54
N SER A 148 -2.39 14.15 -19.35
CA SER A 148 -2.61 15.58 -19.18
C SER A 148 -3.60 15.99 -18.09
N SER A 149 -3.71 15.17 -17.03
CA SER A 149 -4.63 15.41 -15.92
C SER A 149 -3.90 15.40 -14.57
N ASP A 150 -4.62 15.79 -13.51
CA ASP A 150 -4.20 15.67 -12.11
C ASP A 150 -4.44 14.29 -11.51
N MET A 151 -4.78 13.32 -12.35
CA MET A 151 -5.19 11.99 -11.88
C MET A 151 -4.10 10.96 -12.06
N LEU A 152 -3.93 10.12 -11.04
CA LEU A 152 -3.18 8.87 -11.10
C LEU A 152 -4.13 7.69 -11.09
N GLU A 153 -3.90 6.76 -12.00
CA GLU A 153 -4.55 5.46 -12.00
C GLU A 153 -3.63 4.45 -11.34
N ILE A 154 -4.13 3.80 -10.31
CA ILE A 154 -3.42 2.77 -9.56
C ILE A 154 -4.14 1.44 -9.76
N SER A 155 -3.41 0.42 -10.16
CA SER A 155 -3.96 -0.93 -10.36
C SER A 155 -3.08 -1.99 -9.72
N TYR A 156 -3.71 -3.06 -9.26
CA TYR A 156 -3.05 -4.22 -8.67
C TYR A 156 -3.79 -5.50 -9.04
N GLU A 157 -3.05 -6.57 -9.19
CA GLU A 157 -3.58 -7.87 -9.56
C GLU A 157 -2.96 -8.97 -8.69
N ASN A 158 -3.80 -9.84 -8.13
CA ASN A 158 -3.40 -10.99 -7.34
C ASN A 158 -4.52 -12.04 -7.31
N ASP A 159 -4.28 -13.20 -6.70
CA ASP A 159 -5.21 -14.31 -6.66
C ASP A 159 -6.22 -14.28 -5.49
N ASP A 160 -6.11 -13.31 -4.59
CA ASP A 160 -7.09 -13.03 -3.53
C ASP A 160 -7.74 -11.66 -3.77
N PRO A 161 -9.05 -11.60 -4.14
CA PRO A 161 -9.71 -10.35 -4.50
C PRO A 161 -9.82 -9.36 -3.34
N TYR A 162 -9.94 -9.84 -2.11
CA TYR A 162 -10.05 -8.99 -0.93
C TYR A 162 -8.69 -8.38 -0.58
N ILE A 163 -7.60 -9.14 -0.71
CA ILE A 163 -6.24 -8.60 -0.55
C ILE A 163 -5.95 -7.56 -1.63
N VAL A 164 -6.34 -7.80 -2.88
CA VAL A 164 -6.16 -6.82 -3.97
C VAL A 164 -6.86 -5.50 -3.62
N TYR A 165 -8.11 -5.57 -3.22
CA TYR A 165 -8.90 -4.39 -2.84
C TYR A 165 -8.28 -3.66 -1.64
N ASN A 166 -8.01 -4.38 -0.55
CA ASN A 166 -7.46 -3.78 0.66
C ASN A 166 -6.05 -3.22 0.47
N THR A 167 -5.24 -3.84 -0.39
CA THR A 167 -3.92 -3.30 -0.77
C THR A 167 -4.06 -1.89 -1.36
N LEU A 168 -5.00 -1.68 -2.27
CA LEU A 168 -5.22 -0.36 -2.88
C LEU A 168 -5.80 0.65 -1.88
N VAL A 169 -6.70 0.23 -0.99
CA VAL A 169 -7.25 1.09 0.08
C VAL A 169 -6.14 1.56 1.02
N ILE A 170 -5.31 0.63 1.49
CA ILE A 170 -4.20 0.94 2.41
C ILE A 170 -3.15 1.80 1.71
N LEU A 171 -2.79 1.49 0.46
CA LEU A 171 -1.85 2.27 -0.32
C LEU A 171 -2.32 3.72 -0.50
N ASN A 172 -3.60 3.91 -0.83
CA ASN A 172 -4.18 5.24 -0.96
C ASN A 172 -4.10 6.03 0.36
N ASP A 173 -4.37 5.38 1.48
CA ASP A 173 -4.29 6.00 2.80
C ASP A 173 -2.84 6.38 3.18
N GLU A 174 -1.87 5.50 2.94
CA GLU A 174 -0.44 5.77 3.13
C GLU A 174 0.06 6.92 2.23
N PHE A 175 -0.37 6.94 0.98
CA PHE A 175 -0.06 7.99 0.04
C PHE A 175 -0.58 9.35 0.51
N VAL A 176 -1.83 9.44 0.94
CA VAL A 176 -2.44 10.69 1.44
C VAL A 176 -1.68 11.22 2.66
N LYS A 177 -1.26 10.35 3.58
CA LYS A 177 -0.45 10.74 4.76
C LYS A 177 0.88 11.32 4.34
N GLN A 178 1.63 10.64 3.48
CA GLN A 178 2.95 11.09 3.03
C GLN A 178 2.87 12.39 2.22
N TYR A 179 1.85 12.54 1.40
CA TYR A 179 1.63 13.76 0.62
C TYR A 179 1.31 14.97 1.52
N ARG A 180 0.55 14.80 2.59
CA ARG A 180 0.32 15.85 3.59
C ARG A 180 1.60 16.25 4.29
N ASP A 181 2.38 15.27 4.75
CA ASP A 181 3.62 15.52 5.48
C ASP A 181 4.62 16.32 4.64
N LEU A 182 4.73 16.02 3.35
CA LEU A 182 5.55 16.79 2.42
C LEU A 182 5.05 18.23 2.24
N ARG A 183 3.76 18.46 2.07
CA ARG A 183 3.20 19.82 1.93
C ARG A 183 3.34 20.65 3.20
N PHE A 184 3.14 20.07 4.37
CA PHE A 184 3.29 20.78 5.65
C PHE A 184 4.76 21.02 6.02
N GLY A 185 5.67 20.10 5.63
CA GLY A 185 7.12 20.27 5.79
C GLY A 185 7.68 21.44 4.98
N GLU A 186 7.18 21.66 3.76
CA GLU A 186 7.57 22.81 2.91
C GLU A 186 7.06 24.14 3.47
N THR A 187 5.90 24.18 4.11
CA THR A 187 5.28 25.42 4.64
C THR A 187 5.94 25.90 5.93
N ASN A 188 6.60 25.02 6.68
CA ASN A 188 7.28 25.36 7.94
C ASN A 188 8.74 25.79 7.76
N ASN A 189 9.26 25.81 6.54
CA ASN A 189 10.64 26.23 6.22
C ASN A 189 10.72 27.63 5.54
N VAL A 190 9.68 28.45 5.66
CA VAL A 190 9.67 29.85 5.20
C VAL A 190 9.66 30.80 6.37
#